data_66008c3f5bdd72edf82a4a3fcd2983c5
#
_entry.id   66008c3f5bdd72edf82a4a3fcd2983c5
#
_cell.length_a   1.000
_cell.length_b   1.000
_cell.length_c   1.000
_cell.angle_alpha   90.00
_cell.angle_beta   90.00
_cell.angle_gamma   90.00
#
_symmetry.space_group_name_H-M   'P 1'
#
loop_
_entity.id
_entity.type
_entity.pdbx_description
1 polymer ?
#
loop_
_entity_poly.entity_id
_entity_poly.type
_entity_poly.pdbx_seq_one_letter_code
_entity_poly.pdbx_strand_id
1 'polypeptide(L)'
;MEQRKFKPFGSVSSLTLGGGGIGNVWGETSREEAIETVNLAYNSGINHFDVAPMYGKGEAERVLGLALKDKNLENIKVTTKCRLGNPKDSEVYEILNNSLCRSLETMQLEKVDLFLLHSQLIEDDFRFFKFDETREASGTTLSCYFNAVIPAFEKLKQEGKISHWGIGLGQEEALIKAINSSTPPEAMQCAVNVLNSIGAIGYVSETNNPNKILKECQNKEIPILAIRAVQAGALTA
;
A
#
# COMPACT_ATOMS: atom_id res chain seq x y z
N MET A 1 -2.90 -16.72 16.26
CA MET A 1 -2.21 -16.22 15.03
C MET A 1 -0.72 -16.07 15.30
N GLU A 2 0.15 -16.60 14.43
CA GLU A 2 1.60 -16.43 14.52
C GLU A 2 1.96 -14.96 14.38
N GLN A 3 2.91 -14.49 15.20
CA GLN A 3 3.40 -13.12 15.16
C GLN A 3 4.81 -13.07 14.59
N ARG A 4 5.09 -12.04 13.81
CA ARG A 4 6.40 -11.81 13.18
C ARG A 4 6.89 -10.39 13.45
N LYS A 5 8.21 -10.25 13.54
CA LYS A 5 8.82 -8.91 13.59
C LYS A 5 8.71 -8.26 12.22
N PHE A 6 8.10 -7.08 12.20
CA PHE A 6 8.05 -6.21 11.04
C PHE A 6 8.65 -4.86 11.45
N LYS A 7 9.84 -4.54 10.95
CA LYS A 7 10.73 -3.50 11.48
C LYS A 7 10.05 -2.16 11.82
N PRO A 8 9.11 -1.60 11.03
CA PRO A 8 8.44 -0.37 11.42
C PRO A 8 7.44 -0.54 12.58
N PHE A 9 6.77 -1.69 12.67
CA PHE A 9 5.61 -1.87 13.57
C PHE A 9 5.92 -2.65 14.85
N GLY A 10 7.09 -3.26 14.92
CA GLY A 10 7.39 -4.23 15.97
C GLY A 10 6.82 -5.62 15.68
N SER A 11 5.81 -6.06 16.40
CA SER A 11 5.17 -7.37 16.20
C SER A 11 3.88 -7.24 15.39
N VAL A 12 3.75 -8.01 14.32
CA VAL A 12 2.52 -8.10 13.50
C VAL A 12 2.15 -9.57 13.26
N SER A 13 0.87 -9.81 13.03
CA SER A 13 0.40 -11.12 12.58
C SER A 13 1.05 -11.51 11.24
N SER A 14 1.39 -12.78 11.07
CA SER A 14 1.97 -13.30 9.84
C SER A 14 1.03 -13.15 8.62
N LEU A 15 -0.27 -13.00 8.87
CA LEU A 15 -1.28 -12.64 7.89
C LEU A 15 -1.76 -11.23 8.12
N THR A 16 -2.00 -10.51 7.02
CA THR A 16 -2.64 -9.19 6.98
C THR A 16 -4.00 -9.34 6.30
N LEU A 17 -5.03 -8.75 6.86
CA LEU A 17 -6.31 -8.66 6.14
C LEU A 17 -6.21 -7.56 5.07
N GLY A 18 -6.24 -7.96 3.79
CA GLY A 18 -6.29 -7.05 2.65
C GLY A 18 -7.69 -6.52 2.40
N GLY A 19 -7.79 -5.24 2.09
CA GLY A 19 -9.07 -4.55 1.90
C GLY A 19 -9.80 -4.83 0.59
N GLY A 20 -9.20 -5.55 -0.36
CA GLY A 20 -9.81 -5.79 -1.68
C GLY A 20 -11.16 -6.52 -1.59
N GLY A 21 -11.25 -7.59 -0.79
CA GLY A 21 -12.48 -8.36 -0.59
C GLY A 21 -13.56 -7.55 0.13
N ILE A 22 -13.23 -6.97 1.26
CA ILE A 22 -14.17 -6.15 2.06
C ILE A 22 -14.58 -4.83 1.38
N GLY A 23 -13.91 -4.45 0.28
CA GLY A 23 -14.20 -3.30 -0.56
C GLY A 23 -14.85 -3.68 -1.90
N ASN A 24 -15.39 -4.89 -2.07
CA ASN A 24 -16.04 -5.33 -3.32
C ASN A 24 -15.16 -5.32 -4.58
N VAL A 25 -13.83 -5.43 -4.43
CA VAL A 25 -12.91 -5.45 -5.59
C VAL A 25 -12.88 -6.82 -6.26
N TRP A 26 -13.08 -7.87 -5.48
CA TRP A 26 -12.95 -9.27 -5.94
C TRP A 26 -14.30 -10.02 -6.06
N GLY A 27 -15.40 -9.33 -5.96
CA GLY A 27 -16.74 -9.87 -6.01
C GLY A 27 -17.69 -9.09 -5.10
N GLU A 28 -18.99 -9.38 -5.21
CA GLU A 28 -19.99 -8.75 -4.37
C GLU A 28 -19.89 -9.27 -2.93
N THR A 29 -19.88 -8.35 -1.98
CA THR A 29 -19.89 -8.61 -0.54
C THR A 29 -20.77 -7.56 0.11
N SER A 30 -21.73 -7.95 0.94
CA SER A 30 -22.50 -6.98 1.71
C SER A 30 -21.62 -6.30 2.76
N ARG A 31 -22.00 -5.11 3.19
CA ARG A 31 -21.27 -4.39 4.23
C ARG A 31 -21.24 -5.17 5.55
N GLU A 32 -22.33 -5.83 5.87
CA GLU A 32 -22.48 -6.68 7.06
C GLU A 32 -21.48 -7.84 7.03
N GLU A 33 -21.42 -8.59 5.92
CA GLU A 33 -20.43 -9.68 5.75
C GLU A 33 -18.99 -9.17 5.79
N ALA A 34 -18.72 -7.99 5.21
CA ALA A 34 -17.42 -7.37 5.25
C ALA A 34 -17.01 -6.99 6.67
N ILE A 35 -17.91 -6.41 7.48
CA ILE A 35 -17.69 -6.11 8.90
C ILE A 35 -17.46 -7.40 9.70
N GLU A 36 -18.25 -8.45 9.46
CA GLU A 36 -18.06 -9.76 10.12
C GLU A 36 -16.68 -10.35 9.77
N THR A 37 -16.24 -10.21 8.53
CA THR A 37 -14.90 -10.64 8.09
C THR A 37 -13.79 -9.93 8.86
N VAL A 38 -13.90 -8.61 9.04
CA VAL A 38 -12.92 -7.84 9.85
C VAL A 38 -12.97 -8.29 11.31
N ASN A 39 -14.16 -8.48 11.87
CA ASN A 39 -14.33 -8.96 13.25
C ASN A 39 -13.73 -10.35 13.46
N LEU A 40 -13.96 -11.28 12.51
CA LEU A 40 -13.37 -12.62 12.56
C LEU A 40 -11.84 -12.55 12.49
N ALA A 41 -11.29 -11.74 11.60
CA ALA A 41 -9.85 -11.53 11.48
C ALA A 41 -9.25 -11.00 12.78
N TYR A 42 -9.84 -9.95 13.35
CA TYR A 42 -9.43 -9.37 14.63
C TYR A 42 -9.46 -10.42 15.76
N ASN A 43 -10.59 -11.13 15.92
CA ASN A 43 -10.76 -12.14 16.95
C ASN A 43 -9.82 -13.35 16.76
N SER A 44 -9.39 -13.62 15.54
CA SER A 44 -8.38 -14.65 15.22
C SER A 44 -6.93 -14.19 15.46
N GLY A 45 -6.73 -12.96 15.91
CA GLY A 45 -5.43 -12.40 16.25
C GLY A 45 -4.69 -11.79 15.05
N ILE A 46 -5.38 -11.48 13.93
CA ILE A 46 -4.87 -10.60 12.89
C ILE A 46 -4.89 -9.18 13.45
N ASN A 47 -3.72 -8.55 13.45
CA ASN A 47 -3.55 -7.19 13.97
C ASN A 47 -3.03 -6.20 12.94
N HIS A 48 -2.93 -6.59 11.66
CA HIS A 48 -2.60 -5.69 10.57
C HIS A 48 -3.68 -5.72 9.48
N PHE A 49 -4.15 -4.54 9.09
CA PHE A 49 -5.20 -4.31 8.10
C PHE A 49 -4.67 -3.39 7.00
N ASP A 50 -4.80 -3.81 5.74
CA ASP A 50 -4.26 -3.10 4.58
C ASP A 50 -5.38 -2.69 3.63
N VAL A 51 -5.79 -1.43 3.70
CA VAL A 51 -6.87 -0.84 2.91
C VAL A 51 -6.36 0.22 1.92
N ALA A 52 -7.25 0.81 1.16
CA ALA A 52 -6.97 1.96 0.30
C ALA A 52 -8.27 2.68 -0.11
N PRO A 53 -8.23 4.01 -0.36
CA PRO A 53 -9.40 4.77 -0.82
C PRO A 53 -10.03 4.23 -2.09
N MET A 54 -9.24 3.64 -2.99
CA MET A 54 -9.73 3.10 -4.24
C MET A 54 -10.39 1.72 -4.11
N TYR A 55 -10.29 1.04 -2.97
CA TYR A 55 -10.95 -0.24 -2.77
C TYR A 55 -12.44 -0.04 -2.48
N GLY A 56 -13.27 -0.27 -3.50
CA GLY A 56 -14.69 -0.03 -3.45
C GLY A 56 -15.07 1.45 -3.28
N LYS A 57 -14.25 2.38 -3.79
CA LYS A 57 -14.47 3.83 -3.65
C LYS A 57 -14.60 4.26 -2.18
N GLY A 58 -13.71 3.75 -1.34
CA GLY A 58 -13.64 4.03 0.10
C GLY A 58 -14.44 3.04 0.97
N GLU A 59 -15.12 2.06 0.38
CA GLU A 59 -15.90 1.10 1.16
C GLU A 59 -15.03 0.25 2.09
N ALA A 60 -13.83 -0.19 1.64
CA ALA A 60 -12.91 -0.94 2.48
C ALA A 60 -12.49 -0.16 3.74
N GLU A 61 -12.21 1.15 3.61
CA GLU A 61 -11.86 2.02 4.73
C GLU A 61 -13.06 2.23 5.67
N ARG A 62 -14.26 2.42 5.09
CA ARG A 62 -15.50 2.55 5.87
C ARG A 62 -15.82 1.31 6.68
N VAL A 63 -15.75 0.13 6.06
CA VAL A 63 -15.96 -1.16 6.72
C VAL A 63 -14.96 -1.34 7.85
N LEU A 64 -13.67 -1.05 7.60
CA LEU A 64 -12.64 -1.16 8.63
C LEU A 64 -12.94 -0.24 9.82
N GLY A 65 -13.25 1.03 9.57
CA GLY A 65 -13.60 1.99 10.63
C GLY A 65 -14.80 1.55 11.47
N LEU A 66 -15.87 1.08 10.81
CA LEU A 66 -17.06 0.57 11.50
C LEU A 66 -16.76 -0.66 12.36
N ALA A 67 -15.97 -1.60 11.85
CA ALA A 67 -15.64 -2.83 12.56
C ALA A 67 -14.67 -2.60 13.74
N LEU A 68 -13.80 -1.59 13.66
CA LEU A 68 -12.81 -1.29 14.70
C LEU A 68 -13.30 -0.28 15.74
N LYS A 69 -14.45 0.37 15.57
CA LYS A 69 -14.95 1.48 16.39
C LYS A 69 -14.88 1.22 17.90
N ASP A 70 -15.25 0.02 18.33
CA ASP A 70 -15.33 -0.36 19.75
C ASP A 70 -14.23 -1.36 20.17
N LYS A 71 -13.14 -1.44 19.39
CA LYS A 71 -12.04 -2.37 19.64
C LYS A 71 -10.87 -1.69 20.36
N ASN A 72 -10.07 -2.48 21.06
CA ASN A 72 -8.77 -2.02 21.51
C ASN A 72 -7.81 -1.91 20.32
N LEU A 73 -7.38 -0.70 20.00
CA LEU A 73 -6.51 -0.41 18.87
C LEU A 73 -5.01 -0.39 19.21
N GLU A 74 -4.63 -0.59 20.47
CA GLU A 74 -3.24 -0.46 20.95
C GLU A 74 -2.24 -1.27 20.11
N ASN A 75 -2.61 -2.50 19.76
CA ASN A 75 -1.76 -3.40 18.97
C ASN A 75 -2.20 -3.51 17.50
N ILE A 76 -3.19 -2.75 17.08
CA ILE A 76 -3.67 -2.76 15.70
C ILE A 76 -2.78 -1.87 14.83
N LYS A 77 -2.47 -2.37 13.65
CA LYS A 77 -1.71 -1.67 12.61
C LYS A 77 -2.58 -1.49 11.38
N VAL A 78 -2.63 -0.26 10.89
CA VAL A 78 -3.40 0.09 9.71
C VAL A 78 -2.50 0.67 8.64
N THR A 79 -2.61 0.11 7.44
CA THR A 79 -2.00 0.63 6.22
C THR A 79 -3.09 1.20 5.33
N THR A 80 -2.92 2.44 4.87
CA THR A 80 -3.68 2.98 3.73
C THR A 80 -2.74 3.60 2.70
N LYS A 81 -3.28 4.10 1.61
CA LYS A 81 -2.50 4.42 0.42
C LYS A 81 -3.05 5.66 -0.28
N CYS A 82 -2.21 6.31 -1.10
CA CYS A 82 -2.65 7.35 -2.01
C CYS A 82 -2.19 7.08 -3.44
N ARG A 83 -3.11 7.10 -4.40
CA ARG A 83 -2.79 7.15 -5.82
C ARG A 83 -2.59 8.62 -6.20
N LEU A 84 -1.34 9.06 -6.19
CA LEU A 84 -0.95 10.44 -6.38
C LEU A 84 -1.02 10.88 -7.86
N GLY A 85 -0.59 10.01 -8.79
CA GLY A 85 -0.30 10.41 -10.17
C GLY A 85 1.03 11.16 -10.26
N ASN A 86 1.12 12.08 -11.23
CA ASN A 86 2.33 12.88 -11.48
C ASN A 86 2.01 14.39 -11.49
N PRO A 87 1.56 14.96 -10.35
CA PRO A 87 1.25 16.39 -10.25
C PRO A 87 2.53 17.23 -10.22
N LYS A 88 2.38 18.56 -10.21
CA LYS A 88 3.51 19.46 -9.93
C LYS A 88 4.01 19.24 -8.50
N ASP A 89 5.31 19.39 -8.29
CA ASP A 89 5.96 19.20 -6.98
C ASP A 89 5.29 20.02 -5.87
N SER A 90 4.87 21.26 -6.19
CA SER A 90 4.19 22.16 -5.25
C SER A 90 2.80 21.68 -4.78
N GLU A 91 2.17 20.76 -5.49
CA GLU A 91 0.83 20.25 -5.22
C GLU A 91 0.85 18.92 -4.44
N VAL A 92 1.99 18.23 -4.45
CA VAL A 92 2.14 16.85 -3.90
C VAL A 92 1.71 16.75 -2.44
N TYR A 93 2.21 17.65 -1.59
CA TYR A 93 1.86 17.60 -0.17
C TYR A 93 0.36 17.77 0.05
N GLU A 94 -0.27 18.73 -0.63
CA GLU A 94 -1.70 18.97 -0.47
C GLU A 94 -2.54 17.77 -0.92
N ILE A 95 -2.19 17.14 -2.05
CA ILE A 95 -2.89 15.97 -2.57
C ILE A 95 -2.75 14.80 -1.58
N LEU A 96 -1.53 14.50 -1.12
CA LEU A 96 -1.27 13.41 -0.16
C LEU A 96 -2.00 13.66 1.16
N ASN A 97 -1.91 14.89 1.70
CA ASN A 97 -2.56 15.27 2.94
C ASN A 97 -4.09 15.18 2.85
N ASN A 98 -4.68 15.70 1.78
CA ASN A 98 -6.13 15.64 1.58
C ASN A 98 -6.63 14.21 1.42
N SER A 99 -5.88 13.36 0.70
CA SER A 99 -6.19 11.93 0.58
C SER A 99 -6.15 11.25 1.94
N LEU A 100 -5.08 11.46 2.70
CA LEU A 100 -4.91 10.88 4.03
C LEU A 100 -5.99 11.37 5.01
N CYS A 101 -6.28 12.66 5.06
CA CYS A 101 -7.32 13.21 5.94
C CYS A 101 -8.70 12.57 5.67
N ARG A 102 -9.07 12.38 4.39
CA ARG A 102 -10.31 11.68 4.02
C ARG A 102 -10.28 10.21 4.46
N SER A 103 -9.15 9.53 4.32
CA SER A 103 -8.99 8.15 4.79
C SER A 103 -9.16 8.05 6.30
N LEU A 104 -8.51 8.95 7.06
CA LEU A 104 -8.60 9.01 8.52
C LEU A 104 -10.05 9.28 8.97
N GLU A 105 -10.72 10.25 8.36
CA GLU A 105 -12.13 10.56 8.62
C GLU A 105 -13.02 9.34 8.33
N THR A 106 -12.82 8.70 7.17
CA THR A 106 -13.62 7.51 6.77
C THR A 106 -13.43 6.34 7.72
N MET A 107 -12.19 6.10 8.18
CA MET A 107 -11.87 5.04 9.14
C MET A 107 -12.12 5.43 10.59
N GLN A 108 -12.41 6.70 10.90
CA GLN A 108 -12.54 7.24 12.25
C GLN A 108 -11.26 7.02 13.09
N LEU A 109 -10.10 7.22 12.47
CA LEU A 109 -8.78 7.10 13.08
C LEU A 109 -8.07 8.44 13.13
N GLU A 110 -7.22 8.65 14.14
CA GLU A 110 -6.39 9.85 14.25
C GLU A 110 -5.11 9.76 13.40
N LYS A 111 -4.61 8.55 13.19
CA LYS A 111 -3.39 8.27 12.42
C LYS A 111 -3.43 6.88 11.80
N VAL A 112 -2.57 6.63 10.82
CA VAL A 112 -2.26 5.28 10.32
C VAL A 112 -0.81 4.90 10.60
N ASP A 113 -0.55 3.60 10.70
CA ASP A 113 0.80 3.10 10.95
C ASP A 113 1.69 3.17 9.70
N LEU A 114 1.12 2.91 8.53
CA LEU A 114 1.84 2.98 7.27
C LEU A 114 0.99 3.68 6.17
N PHE A 115 1.60 4.63 5.50
CA PHE A 115 1.02 5.30 4.35
C PHE A 115 1.84 5.04 3.10
N LEU A 116 1.24 4.44 2.08
CA LEU A 116 1.95 4.02 0.88
C LEU A 116 1.65 4.90 -0.33
N LEU A 117 2.68 5.19 -1.12
CA LEU A 117 2.49 5.64 -2.50
C LEU A 117 1.88 4.50 -3.32
N HIS A 118 0.67 4.69 -3.82
CA HIS A 118 -0.10 3.69 -4.58
C HIS A 118 -0.06 3.90 -6.09
N SER A 119 0.53 5.02 -6.55
CA SER A 119 0.91 5.20 -7.95
C SER A 119 2.05 4.27 -8.30
N GLN A 120 2.20 3.95 -9.58
CA GLN A 120 3.36 3.23 -10.09
C GLN A 120 4.58 4.16 -10.05
N LEU A 121 5.60 3.85 -9.26
CA LEU A 121 6.86 4.58 -9.33
C LEU A 121 7.55 4.26 -10.66
N ILE A 122 7.91 5.28 -11.43
CA ILE A 122 8.49 5.14 -12.78
C ILE A 122 9.67 6.08 -12.99
N GLU A 123 10.54 5.74 -13.91
CA GLU A 123 11.53 6.69 -14.43
C GLU A 123 10.87 7.84 -15.20
N ASP A 124 11.56 8.98 -15.30
CA ASP A 124 10.95 10.23 -15.78
C ASP A 124 10.43 10.14 -17.22
N ASP A 125 11.15 9.46 -18.09
CA ASP A 125 10.77 9.29 -19.51
C ASP A 125 10.09 7.97 -19.78
N PHE A 126 9.85 7.13 -18.74
CA PHE A 126 9.28 5.79 -18.89
C PHE A 126 7.85 5.86 -19.43
N ARG A 127 7.57 5.01 -20.42
CA ARG A 127 6.23 4.84 -21.01
C ARG A 127 5.65 3.51 -20.56
N PHE A 128 4.37 3.49 -20.27
CA PHE A 128 3.70 2.24 -19.90
C PHE A 128 3.62 1.30 -21.11
N PHE A 129 3.86 0.02 -20.87
CA PHE A 129 3.72 -1.02 -21.88
C PHE A 129 2.30 -1.11 -22.44
N LYS A 130 1.28 -0.92 -21.57
CA LYS A 130 -0.15 -0.83 -21.93
C LYS A 130 -0.78 0.33 -21.19
N PHE A 131 -1.81 0.92 -21.81
CA PHE A 131 -2.58 2.02 -21.20
C PHE A 131 -1.73 3.26 -20.89
N ASP A 132 -0.78 3.60 -21.77
CA ASP A 132 0.13 4.73 -21.57
C ASP A 132 -0.58 6.09 -21.43
N GLU A 133 -1.80 6.22 -21.96
CA GLU A 133 -2.68 7.37 -21.75
C GLU A 133 -3.04 7.58 -20.26
N THR A 134 -2.91 6.55 -19.42
CA THR A 134 -3.15 6.64 -17.98
C THR A 134 -1.91 7.01 -17.17
N ARG A 135 -0.75 7.20 -17.81
CA ARG A 135 0.55 7.40 -17.18
C ARG A 135 0.51 8.53 -16.14
N GLU A 136 0.00 9.71 -16.52
CA GLU A 136 -0.02 10.89 -15.64
C GLU A 136 -0.94 10.68 -14.41
N ALA A 137 -2.02 9.93 -14.56
CA ALA A 137 -2.94 9.63 -13.46
C ALA A 137 -2.51 8.44 -12.58
N SER A 138 -1.60 7.61 -13.08
CA SER A 138 -1.26 6.32 -12.45
C SER A 138 0.21 6.18 -12.10
N GLY A 139 1.10 6.93 -12.75
CA GLY A 139 2.53 6.94 -12.50
C GLY A 139 2.95 8.12 -11.65
N THR A 140 4.01 7.96 -10.86
CA THR A 140 4.75 9.02 -10.19
C THR A 140 6.20 8.88 -10.62
N THR A 141 6.77 9.93 -11.20
CA THR A 141 8.15 9.92 -11.68
C THR A 141 9.15 9.92 -10.54
N LEU A 142 10.37 9.42 -10.78
CA LEU A 142 11.46 9.46 -9.81
C LEU A 142 11.78 10.89 -9.38
N SER A 143 11.78 11.85 -10.31
CA SER A 143 12.00 13.27 -9.99
C SER A 143 10.95 13.78 -9.00
N CYS A 144 9.65 13.57 -9.28
CA CYS A 144 8.56 13.95 -8.37
C CYS A 144 8.69 13.22 -7.01
N TYR A 145 9.05 11.92 -7.04
CA TYR A 145 9.22 11.12 -5.83
C TYR A 145 10.30 11.68 -4.91
N PHE A 146 11.49 11.93 -5.44
CA PHE A 146 12.60 12.44 -4.63
C PHE A 146 12.41 13.90 -4.21
N ASN A 147 11.93 14.75 -5.12
CA ASN A 147 11.83 16.18 -4.87
C ASN A 147 10.64 16.57 -4.00
N ALA A 148 9.53 15.82 -4.06
CA ALA A 148 8.29 16.25 -3.44
C ALA A 148 7.59 15.17 -2.60
N VAL A 149 7.55 13.90 -3.04
CA VAL A 149 6.82 12.84 -2.31
C VAL A 149 7.51 12.51 -0.99
N ILE A 150 8.82 12.27 -0.99
CA ILE A 150 9.58 11.99 0.24
C ILE A 150 9.43 13.15 1.24
N PRO A 151 9.71 14.43 0.88
CA PRO A 151 9.49 15.56 1.78
C PRO A 151 8.06 15.66 2.32
N ALA A 152 7.06 15.36 1.48
CA ALA A 152 5.66 15.38 1.90
C ALA A 152 5.34 14.27 2.91
N PHE A 153 5.84 13.05 2.71
CA PHE A 153 5.68 11.95 3.65
C PHE A 153 6.36 12.25 5.00
N GLU A 154 7.59 12.77 4.98
CA GLU A 154 8.29 13.15 6.20
C GLU A 154 7.55 14.26 6.97
N LYS A 155 6.93 15.20 6.25
CA LYS A 155 6.08 16.23 6.86
C LYS A 155 4.82 15.64 7.51
N LEU A 156 4.11 14.73 6.83
CA LEU A 156 2.94 14.04 7.40
C LEU A 156 3.31 13.22 8.63
N LYS A 157 4.51 12.63 8.66
CA LYS A 157 5.06 11.90 9.80
C LYS A 157 5.37 12.84 10.97
N GLN A 158 5.98 14.00 10.71
CA GLN A 158 6.22 15.04 11.71
C GLN A 158 4.92 15.60 12.31
N GLU A 159 3.86 15.69 11.49
CA GLU A 159 2.51 16.08 11.92
C GLU A 159 1.78 14.98 12.72
N GLY A 160 2.37 13.80 12.86
CA GLY A 160 1.81 12.67 13.62
C GLY A 160 0.65 11.95 12.93
N LYS A 161 0.36 12.25 11.65
CA LYS A 161 -0.73 11.63 10.88
C LYS A 161 -0.40 10.23 10.38
N ILE A 162 0.88 9.95 10.17
CA ILE A 162 1.41 8.63 9.81
C ILE A 162 2.59 8.27 10.72
N SER A 163 2.78 6.99 10.99
CA SER A 163 3.98 6.54 11.73
C SER A 163 5.14 6.26 10.77
N HIS A 164 4.83 5.68 9.62
CA HIS A 164 5.79 5.27 8.58
C HIS A 164 5.22 5.48 7.19
N TRP A 165 6.09 5.51 6.19
CA TRP A 165 5.72 5.58 4.80
C TRP A 165 6.45 4.56 3.94
N GLY A 166 5.95 4.33 2.72
CA GLY A 166 6.57 3.38 1.81
C GLY A 166 6.02 3.46 0.39
N ILE A 167 6.38 2.47 -0.42
CA ILE A 167 5.99 2.37 -1.83
C ILE A 167 5.19 1.10 -2.05
N GLY A 168 4.11 1.21 -2.83
CA GLY A 168 3.34 0.06 -3.25
C GLY A 168 3.98 -0.68 -4.43
N LEU A 169 3.94 -0.07 -5.60
CA LEU A 169 4.30 -0.72 -6.86
C LEU A 169 5.06 0.25 -7.79
N GLY A 170 5.67 -0.30 -8.85
CA GLY A 170 6.35 0.53 -9.85
C GLY A 170 7.10 -0.28 -10.89
N GLN A 171 7.74 0.42 -11.79
CA GLN A 171 8.72 -0.11 -12.71
C GLN A 171 9.93 -0.63 -11.92
N GLU A 172 10.48 -1.78 -12.32
CA GLU A 172 11.55 -2.47 -11.60
C GLU A 172 12.76 -1.56 -11.35
N GLU A 173 13.27 -0.88 -12.39
CA GLU A 173 14.42 0.00 -12.31
C GLU A 173 14.18 1.18 -11.36
N ALA A 174 13.01 1.80 -11.43
CA ALA A 174 12.64 2.90 -10.56
C ALA A 174 12.55 2.46 -9.10
N LEU A 175 11.95 1.29 -8.82
CA LEU A 175 11.91 0.73 -7.47
C LEU A 175 13.32 0.43 -6.94
N ILE A 176 14.21 -0.14 -7.76
CA ILE A 176 15.59 -0.41 -7.36
C ILE A 176 16.35 0.89 -7.06
N LYS A 177 16.15 1.95 -7.85
CA LYS A 177 16.75 3.27 -7.57
C LYS A 177 16.23 3.85 -6.25
N ALA A 178 14.94 3.75 -5.97
CA ALA A 178 14.35 4.20 -4.70
C ALA A 178 14.90 3.41 -3.50
N ILE A 179 14.97 2.07 -3.60
CA ILE A 179 15.50 1.17 -2.56
C ILE A 179 16.97 1.49 -2.25
N ASN A 180 17.76 1.81 -3.28
CA ASN A 180 19.22 2.07 -3.14
C ASN A 180 19.56 3.55 -2.94
N SER A 181 18.56 4.43 -2.80
CA SER A 181 18.78 5.86 -2.57
C SER A 181 19.30 6.16 -1.17
N SER A 182 19.67 7.41 -0.92
CA SER A 182 20.04 7.90 0.42
C SER A 182 18.85 7.95 1.39
N THR A 183 17.63 7.95 0.87
CA THR A 183 16.38 7.94 1.66
C THR A 183 15.48 6.80 1.15
N PRO A 184 15.83 5.55 1.50
CA PRO A 184 15.05 4.39 1.06
C PRO A 184 13.66 4.37 1.72
N PRO A 185 12.67 3.74 1.09
CA PRO A 185 11.35 3.57 1.71
C PRO A 185 11.45 2.76 3.01
N GLU A 186 10.64 3.11 4.01
CA GLU A 186 10.60 2.41 5.29
C GLU A 186 9.91 1.05 5.20
N ALA A 187 9.06 0.84 4.18
CA ALA A 187 8.44 -0.44 3.84
C ALA A 187 8.08 -0.49 2.35
N MET A 188 7.96 -1.69 1.82
CA MET A 188 7.53 -1.93 0.44
C MET A 188 6.37 -2.92 0.38
N GLN A 189 5.41 -2.72 -0.55
CA GLN A 189 4.58 -3.83 -1.02
C GLN A 189 5.23 -4.48 -2.22
N CYS A 190 5.21 -5.81 -2.28
CA CYS A 190 5.73 -6.54 -3.42
C CYS A 190 4.87 -7.78 -3.70
N ALA A 191 4.68 -8.08 -5.00
CA ALA A 191 4.05 -9.34 -5.39
C ALA A 191 4.95 -10.53 -5.00
N VAL A 192 4.42 -11.46 -4.23
CA VAL A 192 5.14 -12.65 -3.78
C VAL A 192 4.28 -13.88 -4.05
N ASN A 193 4.64 -14.66 -5.05
CA ASN A 193 3.94 -15.88 -5.42
C ASN A 193 4.85 -16.84 -6.18
N VAL A 194 4.41 -18.09 -6.31
CA VAL A 194 5.19 -19.16 -6.94
C VAL A 194 5.50 -18.92 -8.44
N LEU A 195 4.74 -18.04 -9.09
CA LEU A 195 4.95 -17.71 -10.50
C LEU A 195 5.96 -16.57 -10.71
N ASN A 196 6.44 -15.94 -9.65
CA ASN A 196 7.27 -14.73 -9.72
C ASN A 196 6.64 -13.67 -10.66
N SER A 197 5.34 -13.42 -10.53
CA SER A 197 4.56 -12.61 -11.45
C SER A 197 3.76 -11.53 -10.71
N ILE A 198 3.69 -10.33 -11.29
CA ILE A 198 2.82 -9.25 -10.84
C ILE A 198 1.39 -9.37 -11.39
N GLY A 199 1.14 -10.32 -12.29
CA GLY A 199 -0.18 -10.59 -12.86
C GLY A 199 -0.77 -9.38 -13.59
N ALA A 200 -2.05 -9.10 -13.37
CA ALA A 200 -2.77 -8.01 -14.06
C ALA A 200 -2.21 -6.60 -13.81
N ILE A 201 -1.30 -6.40 -12.85
CA ILE A 201 -0.62 -5.12 -12.63
C ILE A 201 0.55 -4.93 -13.63
N GLY A 202 0.85 -5.91 -14.48
CA GLY A 202 1.93 -5.90 -15.47
C GLY A 202 1.72 -4.96 -16.68
N TYR A 203 0.76 -4.03 -16.60
CA TYR A 203 0.56 -3.04 -17.67
C TYR A 203 1.67 -1.97 -17.72
N VAL A 204 2.43 -1.83 -16.64
CA VAL A 204 3.51 -0.84 -16.53
C VAL A 204 4.70 -1.25 -17.38
N SER A 205 5.16 -2.49 -17.26
CA SER A 205 6.31 -3.01 -17.99
C SER A 205 6.02 -4.40 -18.53
N GLU A 206 6.52 -4.72 -19.73
CA GLU A 206 6.45 -6.06 -20.29
C GLU A 206 7.26 -7.06 -19.47
N THR A 207 8.40 -6.61 -18.95
CA THR A 207 9.27 -7.41 -18.07
C THR A 207 9.19 -6.89 -16.65
N ASN A 208 8.88 -7.77 -15.71
CA ASN A 208 8.89 -7.44 -14.29
C ASN A 208 9.30 -8.66 -13.49
N ASN A 209 10.28 -8.50 -12.62
CA ASN A 209 10.82 -9.57 -11.80
C ASN A 209 10.70 -9.25 -10.31
N PRO A 210 9.56 -9.60 -9.67
CA PRO A 210 9.36 -9.37 -8.24
C PRO A 210 10.49 -9.90 -7.37
N ASN A 211 11.08 -11.06 -7.69
CA ASN A 211 12.18 -11.62 -6.90
C ASN A 211 13.42 -10.72 -6.86
N LYS A 212 13.67 -9.92 -7.89
CA LYS A 212 14.76 -8.96 -7.89
C LYS A 212 14.51 -7.84 -6.87
N ILE A 213 13.27 -7.33 -6.83
CA ILE A 213 12.86 -6.32 -5.84
C ILE A 213 12.95 -6.90 -4.41
N LEU A 214 12.47 -8.13 -4.21
CA LEU A 214 12.57 -8.82 -2.91
C LEU A 214 14.01 -8.93 -2.43
N LYS A 215 14.93 -9.31 -3.32
CA LYS A 215 16.35 -9.43 -3.02
C LYS A 215 16.98 -8.08 -2.64
N GLU A 216 16.66 -7.01 -3.38
CA GLU A 216 17.15 -5.67 -3.05
C GLU A 216 16.61 -5.17 -1.71
N CYS A 217 15.32 -5.37 -1.43
CA CYS A 217 14.75 -5.05 -0.13
C CYS A 217 15.41 -5.84 1.00
N GLN A 218 15.69 -7.13 0.79
CA GLN A 218 16.39 -7.98 1.76
C GLN A 218 17.80 -7.46 2.03
N ASN A 219 18.56 -7.10 1.00
CA ASN A 219 19.91 -6.54 1.11
C ASN A 219 19.94 -5.24 1.91
N LYS A 220 18.87 -4.45 1.84
CA LYS A 220 18.72 -3.17 2.53
C LYS A 220 17.94 -3.26 3.85
N GLU A 221 17.54 -4.47 4.25
CA GLU A 221 16.68 -4.71 5.42
C GLU A 221 15.36 -3.92 5.40
N ILE A 222 14.81 -3.64 4.20
CA ILE A 222 13.51 -3.00 4.04
C ILE A 222 12.42 -4.07 4.19
N PRO A 223 11.49 -3.91 5.13
CA PRO A 223 10.41 -4.87 5.36
C PRO A 223 9.41 -4.87 4.20
N ILE A 224 8.88 -6.05 3.90
CA ILE A 224 7.98 -6.28 2.75
C ILE A 224 6.62 -6.76 3.23
N LEU A 225 5.58 -6.07 2.76
CA LEU A 225 4.21 -6.55 2.77
C LEU A 225 3.98 -7.36 1.48
N ALA A 226 3.93 -8.68 1.62
CA ALA A 226 3.70 -9.58 0.51
C ALA A 226 2.24 -9.49 0.04
N ILE A 227 2.04 -9.21 -1.24
CA ILE A 227 0.72 -9.17 -1.88
C ILE A 227 0.64 -10.18 -3.02
N ARG A 228 -0.58 -10.45 -3.51
CA ARG A 228 -0.84 -11.35 -4.64
C ARG A 228 -0.33 -12.78 -4.45
N ALA A 229 -0.29 -13.26 -3.23
CA ALA A 229 0.19 -14.62 -2.91
C ALA A 229 -0.55 -15.71 -3.72
N VAL A 230 -1.84 -15.54 -3.96
CA VAL A 230 -2.68 -16.45 -4.75
C VAL A 230 -3.12 -15.86 -6.10
N GLN A 231 -2.50 -14.79 -6.58
CA GLN A 231 -2.74 -14.16 -7.88
C GLN A 231 -4.24 -13.87 -8.16
N ALA A 232 -4.92 -13.24 -7.18
CA ALA A 232 -6.35 -12.95 -7.27
C ALA A 232 -7.23 -14.20 -7.51
N GLY A 233 -6.86 -15.32 -6.91
CA GLY A 233 -7.55 -16.58 -7.03
C GLY A 233 -7.05 -17.51 -8.14
N ALA A 234 -6.19 -17.03 -9.05
CA ALA A 234 -5.67 -17.87 -10.15
C ALA A 234 -4.82 -19.05 -9.68
N LEU A 235 -4.34 -19.06 -8.44
CA LEU A 235 -3.58 -20.15 -7.81
C LEU A 235 -4.38 -20.91 -6.75
N THR A 236 -5.69 -20.72 -6.70
CA THR A 236 -6.60 -21.48 -5.84
C THR A 236 -7.40 -22.48 -6.66
N ALA A 237 -7.78 -23.59 -6.03
CA ALA A 237 -8.64 -24.60 -6.65
C ALA A 237 -10.07 -24.09 -6.81
#